data_fe70d6bd724f9be7a6e0ca33b4f4480e
#
_entry.id   fe70d6bd724f9be7a6e0ca33b4f4480e
#
_cell.length_a   1.000
_cell.length_b   1.000
_cell.length_c   1.000
_cell.angle_alpha   90.00
_cell.angle_beta   90.00
_cell.angle_gamma   90.00
#
_symmetry.space_group_name_H-M   'P 1'
#
loop_
_entity.id
_entity.type
_entity.pdbx_description
1 polymer ?
#
loop_
_entity_poly.entity_id
_entity_poly.type
_entity_poly.pdbx_seq_one_letter_code
_entity_poly.pdbx_strand_id
1 'polypeptide(L)'
;DAAGNLYIGTDNGLYQMALSNAITHYIHDSRDDASIPNNIVWACFVDKWQNVWVGTDNGLSRLTTHTYYRYVSLDKITMSGEGNCLHAMLQTRNGEWWMGGTNGLIHFTRNAEGYQNVAWYKQNSSAFPLSHNRVRKIYEDHDRDVWICTDHGINFYDRNSRQMRNFIVYDKSGKYSTAWAYDILQDKKGRIWMGSYQGGVFVMDKAALLSGKTIADWHYSDKGKNALSGLHVGQMVMDGKGRIWVSTYTRLDCINPNDMKVVQVANSDVVNYLMADSKGNIWMGDNNSVTCYYAAGSVLGNSFSSKTWQIGGKVSTMCDVEGKIWVVSGNECCVINPQGESQRFMIPSVAPLNICYSRQTHEVMMGGNDGYVAISSDVAQKPKQFARLMLAGIIVNGQACEERGEILKLKSDENNFILQLTDLPFADHPSAVYAYKLEGSDHDWHYLNSGNIDITYNGLSYGDYHLTVHAVDGEGKIAAEVYSLDISVLPPWYLSWWCKLFYITALIVFVAWLVSWYFLRKELADAQKQKAEVLEQVQMRMDFFNRLTEDLKAAVAHHSFDEVTALMVRYLNVKKPEEPSAVATGLSASP
;
A
#
# COMPACT_ATOMS: atom_id res chain seq x y z
N ASP A 1 31.05 -1.44 -21.68
CA ASP A 1 30.70 -0.84 -20.40
C ASP A 1 31.83 0.04 -19.84
N ALA A 2 31.61 0.70 -18.74
CA ALA A 2 32.64 1.56 -18.14
C ALA A 2 33.87 0.80 -17.62
N ALA A 3 33.77 -0.50 -17.40
CA ALA A 3 34.89 -1.36 -17.05
C ALA A 3 35.71 -1.80 -18.29
N GLY A 4 35.29 -1.37 -19.48
CA GLY A 4 35.92 -1.70 -20.75
C GLY A 4 35.57 -3.10 -21.28
N ASN A 5 34.55 -3.74 -20.76
CA ASN A 5 34.09 -5.01 -21.33
C ASN A 5 33.29 -4.76 -22.61
N LEU A 6 33.52 -5.61 -23.60
CA LEU A 6 32.78 -5.66 -24.86
C LEU A 6 31.73 -6.78 -24.80
N TYR A 7 30.50 -6.49 -25.22
CA TYR A 7 29.40 -7.46 -25.28
C TYR A 7 29.01 -7.70 -26.72
N ILE A 8 28.96 -8.97 -27.12
CA ILE A 8 28.70 -9.41 -28.49
C ILE A 8 27.52 -10.38 -28.49
N GLY A 9 26.38 -9.92 -29.04
CA GLY A 9 25.22 -10.77 -29.25
C GLY A 9 25.39 -11.61 -30.50
N THR A 10 25.03 -12.88 -30.42
CA THR A 10 25.12 -13.84 -31.52
C THR A 10 23.86 -14.70 -31.59
N ASP A 11 23.76 -15.58 -32.57
CA ASP A 11 22.75 -16.63 -32.66
C ASP A 11 23.02 -17.82 -31.71
N ASN A 12 24.14 -17.79 -31.00
CA ASN A 12 24.55 -18.82 -30.04
C ASN A 12 24.84 -18.21 -28.63
N GLY A 13 24.10 -17.21 -28.22
CA GLY A 13 24.24 -16.58 -26.90
C GLY A 13 24.95 -15.23 -26.92
N LEU A 14 25.25 -14.74 -25.72
CA LEU A 14 25.95 -13.49 -25.46
C LEU A 14 27.39 -13.77 -25.06
N TYR A 15 28.35 -13.14 -25.72
CA TYR A 15 29.76 -13.18 -25.33
C TYR A 15 30.14 -11.85 -24.65
N GLN A 16 30.77 -11.94 -23.49
CA GLN A 16 31.44 -10.81 -22.83
C GLN A 16 32.96 -11.02 -22.96
N MET A 17 33.65 -10.05 -23.53
CA MET A 17 35.10 -10.02 -23.58
C MET A 17 35.61 -8.92 -22.64
N ALA A 18 36.34 -9.30 -21.60
CA ALA A 18 36.97 -8.38 -20.67
C ALA A 18 38.25 -7.77 -21.24
N LEU A 19 38.71 -6.63 -20.70
CA LEU A 19 40.00 -6.02 -21.03
C LEU A 19 41.18 -6.97 -20.86
N SER A 20 41.08 -7.96 -19.98
CA SER A 20 42.06 -9.04 -19.77
C SER A 20 42.04 -10.10 -20.85
N ASN A 21 41.26 -9.94 -21.91
CA ASN A 21 40.95 -10.95 -22.95
C ASN A 21 40.25 -12.21 -22.42
N ALA A 22 39.76 -12.20 -21.19
CA ALA A 22 38.89 -13.27 -20.67
C ALA A 22 37.53 -13.21 -21.37
N ILE A 23 37.08 -14.35 -21.90
CA ILE A 23 35.77 -14.46 -22.56
C ILE A 23 34.83 -15.25 -21.67
N THR A 24 33.66 -14.64 -21.37
CA THR A 24 32.54 -15.30 -20.70
C THR A 24 31.43 -15.50 -21.72
N HIS A 25 30.86 -16.70 -21.79
CA HIS A 25 29.79 -17.06 -22.70
C HIS A 25 28.51 -17.32 -21.92
N TYR A 26 27.47 -16.53 -22.17
CA TYR A 26 26.15 -16.67 -21.58
C TYR A 26 25.22 -17.34 -22.59
N ILE A 27 24.64 -18.47 -22.20
CA ILE A 27 23.70 -19.25 -23.01
C ILE A 27 22.40 -19.45 -22.24
N HIS A 28 21.33 -19.74 -22.96
CA HIS A 28 20.07 -20.17 -22.39
C HIS A 28 20.21 -21.56 -21.75
N ASP A 29 19.80 -21.70 -20.52
CA ASP A 29 19.57 -22.96 -19.81
C ASP A 29 18.16 -22.97 -19.27
N SER A 30 17.27 -23.81 -19.79
CA SER A 30 15.87 -23.92 -19.37
C SER A 30 15.70 -24.33 -17.89
N ARG A 31 16.79 -24.72 -17.21
CA ARG A 31 16.84 -25.08 -15.79
C ARG A 31 17.39 -23.94 -14.92
N ASP A 32 17.77 -22.83 -15.52
CA ASP A 32 18.34 -21.68 -14.83
C ASP A 32 17.60 -20.41 -15.27
N ASP A 33 16.62 -19.97 -14.45
CA ASP A 33 15.84 -18.76 -14.68
C ASP A 33 16.70 -17.48 -14.69
N ALA A 34 17.94 -17.55 -14.21
CA ALA A 34 18.92 -16.48 -14.31
C ALA A 34 19.72 -16.50 -15.62
N SER A 35 19.53 -17.51 -16.47
CA SER A 35 20.12 -17.55 -17.81
C SER A 35 19.40 -16.60 -18.77
N ILE A 36 20.01 -16.29 -19.92
CA ILE A 36 19.33 -15.52 -20.98
C ILE A 36 18.11 -16.28 -21.51
N PRO A 37 17.00 -15.63 -21.88
CA PRO A 37 15.75 -16.30 -22.26
C PRO A 37 15.86 -17.12 -23.56
N ASN A 38 16.80 -16.79 -24.43
CA ASN A 38 17.04 -17.48 -25.69
C ASN A 38 18.48 -17.23 -26.16
N ASN A 39 19.06 -18.17 -26.92
CA ASN A 39 20.43 -18.04 -27.46
C ASN A 39 20.54 -17.06 -28.63
N ILE A 40 19.44 -16.75 -29.32
CA ILE A 40 19.45 -15.76 -30.41
C ILE A 40 19.37 -14.37 -29.79
N VAL A 41 20.51 -13.66 -29.78
CA VAL A 41 20.64 -12.31 -29.23
C VAL A 41 20.57 -11.28 -30.34
N TRP A 42 19.54 -10.47 -30.39
CA TRP A 42 19.31 -9.44 -31.39
C TRP A 42 19.99 -8.11 -31.09
N ALA A 43 20.04 -7.74 -29.82
CA ALA A 43 20.56 -6.43 -29.39
C ALA A 43 21.18 -6.50 -28.01
N CYS A 44 22.21 -5.67 -27.80
CA CYS A 44 22.79 -5.41 -26.47
C CYS A 44 22.87 -3.90 -26.25
N PHE A 45 22.55 -3.46 -25.04
CA PHE A 45 22.62 -2.06 -24.65
C PHE A 45 23.16 -1.94 -23.23
N VAL A 46 24.08 -0.99 -23.00
CA VAL A 46 24.60 -0.67 -21.67
C VAL A 46 23.96 0.64 -21.22
N ASP A 47 23.21 0.60 -20.13
CA ASP A 47 22.56 1.79 -19.58
C ASP A 47 23.53 2.66 -18.77
N LYS A 48 23.06 3.83 -18.35
CA LYS A 48 23.85 4.77 -17.54
C LYS A 48 24.28 4.25 -16.17
N TRP A 49 23.59 3.21 -15.66
CA TRP A 49 23.93 2.51 -14.42
C TRP A 49 24.83 1.30 -14.64
N GLN A 50 25.32 1.11 -15.87
CA GLN A 50 26.19 -0.01 -16.27
C GLN A 50 25.50 -1.39 -16.28
N ASN A 51 24.16 -1.43 -16.29
CA ASN A 51 23.46 -2.68 -16.60
C ASN A 51 23.55 -2.96 -18.08
N VAL A 52 23.80 -4.20 -18.44
CA VAL A 52 23.78 -4.68 -19.81
C VAL A 52 22.42 -5.28 -20.11
N TRP A 53 21.72 -4.68 -21.02
CA TRP A 53 20.43 -5.17 -21.50
C TRP A 53 20.63 -6.04 -22.72
N VAL A 54 19.99 -7.21 -22.73
CA VAL A 54 20.15 -8.21 -23.77
C VAL A 54 18.78 -8.58 -24.31
N GLY A 55 18.48 -8.12 -25.51
CA GLY A 55 17.28 -8.48 -26.26
C GLY A 55 17.47 -9.77 -27.01
N THR A 56 16.65 -10.78 -26.75
CA THR A 56 16.68 -12.09 -27.37
C THR A 56 15.39 -12.38 -28.13
N ASP A 57 15.35 -13.45 -28.89
CA ASP A 57 14.16 -13.88 -29.64
C ASP A 57 12.98 -14.24 -28.74
N ASN A 58 13.20 -14.53 -27.46
CA ASN A 58 12.18 -14.93 -26.50
C ASN A 58 12.20 -14.09 -25.19
N GLY A 59 12.53 -12.81 -25.28
CA GLY A 59 12.46 -11.91 -24.14
C GLY A 59 13.69 -11.04 -23.93
N LEU A 60 13.65 -10.30 -22.83
CA LEU A 60 14.65 -9.32 -22.44
C LEU A 60 15.31 -9.74 -21.13
N SER A 61 16.65 -9.73 -21.11
CA SER A 61 17.45 -9.94 -19.89
C SER A 61 18.21 -8.69 -19.51
N ARG A 62 18.44 -8.54 -18.21
CA ARG A 62 19.39 -7.58 -17.67
C ARG A 62 20.56 -8.34 -17.03
N LEU A 63 21.76 -8.19 -17.58
CA LEU A 63 22.97 -8.64 -16.93
C LEU A 63 23.45 -7.56 -15.97
N THR A 64 23.48 -7.86 -14.69
CA THR A 64 24.00 -6.96 -13.65
C THR A 64 25.43 -7.35 -13.31
N THR A 65 26.35 -6.40 -13.30
CA THR A 65 27.75 -6.64 -12.90
C THR A 65 27.89 -6.90 -11.39
N HIS A 66 26.85 -6.60 -10.62
CA HIS A 66 26.78 -6.80 -9.17
C HIS A 66 25.53 -7.59 -8.81
N THR A 67 25.52 -8.90 -9.10
CA THR A 67 24.48 -9.77 -8.55
C THR A 67 24.75 -9.97 -7.06
N TYR A 68 23.89 -9.39 -6.23
CA TYR A 68 23.92 -9.62 -4.78
C TYR A 68 23.27 -10.96 -4.40
N TYR A 69 22.77 -11.71 -5.37
CA TYR A 69 22.16 -13.01 -5.16
C TYR A 69 22.65 -14.04 -6.20
N ARG A 70 22.48 -15.29 -5.86
CA ARG A 70 22.75 -16.43 -6.74
C ARG A 70 21.57 -17.39 -6.67
N TYR A 71 20.96 -17.69 -7.82
CA TYR A 71 19.96 -18.75 -7.91
C TYR A 71 20.65 -20.12 -8.02
N VAL A 72 20.10 -21.11 -7.29
CA VAL A 72 20.54 -22.50 -7.31
C VAL A 72 19.33 -23.39 -7.58
N SER A 73 19.27 -23.96 -8.77
CA SER A 73 18.27 -24.97 -9.11
C SER A 73 18.49 -26.24 -8.31
N LEU A 74 17.42 -26.92 -7.90
CA LEU A 74 17.50 -28.23 -7.24
C LEU A 74 18.11 -29.29 -8.14
N ASP A 75 18.00 -29.17 -9.43
CA ASP A 75 18.64 -30.04 -10.43
C ASP A 75 20.17 -30.05 -10.30
N LYS A 76 20.79 -28.90 -9.98
CA LYS A 76 22.23 -28.82 -9.72
C LYS A 76 22.64 -29.59 -8.45
N ILE A 77 21.71 -29.87 -7.57
CA ILE A 77 21.95 -30.61 -6.31
C ILE A 77 21.62 -32.09 -6.50
N THR A 78 20.45 -32.38 -7.07
CA THR A 78 19.88 -33.73 -7.10
C THR A 78 20.19 -34.50 -8.39
N MET A 79 20.48 -33.79 -9.46
CA MET A 79 20.69 -34.32 -10.82
C MET A 79 19.52 -35.20 -11.33
N SER A 80 18.30 -34.92 -10.86
CA SER A 80 17.15 -35.79 -11.11
C SER A 80 16.14 -35.24 -12.13
N GLY A 81 16.17 -33.95 -12.44
CA GLY A 81 15.18 -33.28 -13.30
C GLY A 81 13.79 -33.15 -12.67
N GLU A 82 13.61 -33.56 -11.41
CA GLU A 82 12.34 -33.45 -10.73
C GLU A 82 12.25 -32.15 -9.89
N GLY A 83 11.11 -31.45 -9.97
CA GLY A 83 10.84 -30.24 -9.22
C GLY A 83 10.44 -30.51 -7.76
N ASN A 84 10.68 -29.52 -6.91
CA ASN A 84 10.22 -29.50 -5.53
C ASN A 84 10.04 -28.04 -5.04
N CYS A 85 8.84 -27.69 -4.63
CA CYS A 85 8.58 -26.38 -4.06
C CYS A 85 8.96 -26.41 -2.57
N LEU A 86 10.02 -25.69 -2.18
CA LEU A 86 10.63 -25.75 -0.85
C LEU A 86 9.79 -25.01 0.19
N HIS A 87 9.27 -25.75 1.18
CA HIS A 87 8.51 -25.21 2.31
C HIS A 87 9.32 -25.09 3.59
N ALA A 88 10.36 -25.92 3.74
CA ALA A 88 11.19 -25.96 4.93
C ALA A 88 12.67 -26.16 4.56
N MET A 89 13.54 -25.37 5.17
CA MET A 89 14.99 -25.47 5.02
C MET A 89 15.64 -25.40 6.39
N LEU A 90 16.63 -26.24 6.64
CA LEU A 90 17.38 -26.26 7.86
C LEU A 90 18.86 -26.57 7.57
N GLN A 91 19.76 -25.74 8.08
CA GLN A 91 21.15 -26.13 8.27
C GLN A 91 21.33 -26.60 9.71
N THR A 92 21.72 -27.87 9.90
CA THR A 92 21.99 -28.41 11.21
C THR A 92 23.28 -27.82 11.80
N ARG A 93 23.44 -27.91 13.12
CA ARG A 93 24.66 -27.41 13.81
C ARG A 93 25.94 -28.03 13.31
N ASN A 94 25.88 -29.18 12.61
CA ASN A 94 27.03 -29.80 11.97
C ASN A 94 27.25 -29.35 10.52
N GLY A 95 26.39 -28.46 9.98
CA GLY A 95 26.50 -27.97 8.61
C GLY A 95 25.81 -28.82 7.56
N GLU A 96 25.08 -29.86 7.93
CA GLU A 96 24.26 -30.64 7.00
C GLU A 96 23.02 -29.86 6.62
N TRP A 97 22.63 -29.93 5.35
CA TRP A 97 21.45 -29.28 4.82
C TRP A 97 20.28 -30.23 4.66
N TRP A 98 19.12 -29.80 5.09
CA TRP A 98 17.85 -30.48 4.92
C TRP A 98 16.87 -29.53 4.26
N MET A 99 16.35 -29.92 3.10
CA MET A 99 15.39 -29.12 2.33
C MET A 99 14.17 -29.96 1.99
N GLY A 100 13.02 -29.53 2.46
CA GLY A 100 11.75 -30.24 2.28
C GLY A 100 10.70 -29.37 1.61
N GLY A 101 9.84 -30.01 0.82
CA GLY A 101 8.81 -29.31 0.06
C GLY A 101 7.66 -30.21 -0.34
N THR A 102 7.12 -29.96 -1.53
CA THR A 102 5.99 -30.72 -2.07
C THR A 102 6.34 -32.12 -2.57
N ASN A 103 7.61 -32.37 -2.88
CA ASN A 103 8.10 -33.61 -3.48
C ASN A 103 9.24 -34.27 -2.68
N GLY A 104 9.06 -34.38 -1.36
CA GLY A 104 9.99 -35.09 -0.49
C GLY A 104 11.02 -34.19 0.20
N LEU A 105 12.05 -34.83 0.73
CA LEU A 105 13.08 -34.26 1.57
C LEU A 105 14.46 -34.51 0.97
N ILE A 106 15.21 -33.46 0.70
CA ILE A 106 16.58 -33.50 0.19
C ILE A 106 17.53 -33.27 1.37
N HIS A 107 18.53 -34.11 1.48
CA HIS A 107 19.62 -34.03 2.46
C HIS A 107 20.96 -34.01 1.75
N PHE A 108 21.84 -33.11 2.14
CA PHE A 108 23.19 -33.01 1.58
C PHE A 108 24.16 -32.28 2.53
N THR A 109 25.44 -32.41 2.22
CA THR A 109 26.50 -31.55 2.76
C THR A 109 27.07 -30.69 1.62
N ARG A 110 27.59 -29.51 1.95
CA ARG A 110 28.22 -28.59 0.97
C ARG A 110 29.63 -28.23 1.46
N ASN A 111 30.60 -28.34 0.55
CA ASN A 111 31.98 -27.90 0.76
C ASN A 111 32.47 -27.09 -0.44
N ALA A 112 33.75 -26.77 -0.53
CA ALA A 112 34.35 -26.04 -1.66
C ALA A 112 34.23 -26.78 -3.00
N GLU A 113 34.09 -28.10 -2.99
CA GLU A 113 33.97 -28.94 -4.17
C GLU A 113 32.50 -29.06 -4.65
N GLY A 114 31.54 -28.55 -3.88
CA GLY A 114 30.12 -28.56 -4.22
C GLY A 114 29.24 -29.34 -3.25
N TYR A 115 28.22 -29.98 -3.79
CA TYR A 115 27.22 -30.76 -3.02
C TYR A 115 27.67 -32.21 -2.89
N GLN A 116 27.74 -32.70 -1.64
CA GLN A 116 28.20 -34.03 -1.30
C GLN A 116 27.11 -34.79 -0.53
N ASN A 117 27.14 -36.13 -0.58
CA ASN A 117 26.23 -37.02 0.14
C ASN A 117 24.74 -36.69 -0.10
N VAL A 118 24.41 -36.38 -1.32
CA VAL A 118 23.03 -36.00 -1.70
C VAL A 118 22.13 -37.21 -1.60
N ALA A 119 21.07 -37.08 -0.80
CA ALA A 119 20.01 -38.07 -0.68
C ALA A 119 18.64 -37.38 -0.85
N TRP A 120 17.72 -38.04 -1.56
CA TRP A 120 16.36 -37.56 -1.72
C TRP A 120 15.38 -38.59 -1.18
N TYR A 121 14.78 -38.29 -0.03
CA TYR A 121 13.82 -39.16 0.65
C TYR A 121 12.40 -38.85 0.18
N LYS A 122 11.67 -39.89 -0.22
CA LYS A 122 10.26 -39.83 -0.65
C LYS A 122 9.46 -40.94 0.04
N GLN A 123 8.15 -40.88 -0.08
CA GLN A 123 7.24 -41.90 0.48
C GLN A 123 7.55 -43.30 -0.03
N ASN A 124 8.03 -43.43 -1.26
CA ASN A 124 8.36 -44.72 -1.90
C ASN A 124 9.86 -45.08 -1.80
N SER A 125 10.66 -44.32 -1.06
CA SER A 125 12.08 -44.63 -0.89
C SER A 125 12.28 -45.96 -0.21
N SER A 126 13.12 -46.84 -0.77
CA SER A 126 13.34 -48.18 -0.22
C SER A 126 14.14 -48.19 1.09
N ALA A 127 15.07 -47.25 1.25
CA ALA A 127 15.94 -47.20 2.40
C ALA A 127 15.34 -46.45 3.62
N PHE A 128 14.65 -45.35 3.36
CA PHE A 128 14.08 -44.48 4.42
C PHE A 128 12.80 -43.80 3.88
N PRO A 129 11.66 -44.51 3.89
CA PRO A 129 10.43 -43.92 3.38
C PRO A 129 9.91 -42.82 4.29
N LEU A 130 9.60 -41.66 3.72
CA LEU A 130 8.83 -40.63 4.42
C LEU A 130 7.38 -41.09 4.62
N SER A 131 6.74 -40.62 5.66
CA SER A 131 5.30 -40.83 5.86
C SER A 131 4.46 -40.15 4.75
N HIS A 132 4.94 -39.03 4.20
CA HIS A 132 4.31 -38.30 3.09
C HIS A 132 5.34 -37.42 2.37
N ASN A 133 5.19 -37.20 1.05
CA ASN A 133 6.12 -36.36 0.27
C ASN A 133 6.04 -34.87 0.62
N ARG A 134 4.92 -34.39 1.14
CA ARG A 134 4.80 -32.97 1.50
C ARG A 134 5.37 -32.71 2.89
N VAL A 135 6.53 -32.06 2.92
CA VAL A 135 7.25 -31.66 4.14
C VAL A 135 6.83 -30.25 4.54
N ARG A 136 6.45 -30.05 5.80
CA ARG A 136 5.99 -28.78 6.37
C ARG A 136 7.02 -28.08 7.23
N LYS A 137 7.73 -28.85 8.05
CA LYS A 137 8.75 -28.34 8.97
C LYS A 137 9.88 -29.33 9.12
N ILE A 138 11.08 -28.81 9.31
CA ILE A 138 12.28 -29.56 9.68
C ILE A 138 12.84 -28.92 10.94
N TYR A 139 13.17 -29.70 11.96
CA TYR A 139 13.64 -29.22 13.24
C TYR A 139 14.77 -30.11 13.78
N GLU A 140 15.87 -29.51 14.23
CA GLU A 140 16.97 -30.20 14.94
C GLU A 140 16.77 -30.03 16.45
N ASP A 141 16.66 -31.13 17.18
CA ASP A 141 16.48 -31.12 18.64
C ASP A 141 17.80 -30.92 19.43
N HIS A 142 17.71 -30.99 20.74
CA HIS A 142 18.88 -30.80 21.62
C HIS A 142 19.93 -31.91 21.45
N ASP A 143 19.51 -33.14 21.13
CA ASP A 143 20.36 -34.29 20.87
C ASP A 143 20.92 -34.33 19.45
N ARG A 144 20.55 -33.29 18.61
CA ARG A 144 20.90 -33.14 17.19
C ARG A 144 20.19 -34.13 16.26
N ASP A 145 19.14 -34.79 16.73
CA ASP A 145 18.28 -35.59 15.89
C ASP A 145 17.36 -34.66 15.04
N VAL A 146 16.93 -35.13 13.88
CA VAL A 146 16.14 -34.34 12.97
C VAL A 146 14.69 -34.81 12.92
N TRP A 147 13.78 -33.89 13.15
CA TRP A 147 12.34 -34.12 13.10
C TRP A 147 11.77 -33.48 11.84
N ILE A 148 10.91 -34.19 11.12
CA ILE A 148 10.32 -33.78 9.86
C ILE A 148 8.78 -33.92 9.95
N CYS A 149 8.06 -32.80 9.94
CA CYS A 149 6.61 -32.77 9.91
C CYS A 149 6.12 -32.89 8.48
N THR A 150 5.09 -33.72 8.28
CA THR A 150 4.48 -33.96 6.97
C THR A 150 2.95 -33.95 7.04
N ASP A 151 2.30 -33.98 5.88
CA ASP A 151 0.83 -34.14 5.80
C ASP A 151 0.33 -35.54 6.20
N HIS A 152 1.22 -36.43 6.68
CA HIS A 152 0.86 -37.72 7.27
C HIS A 152 1.77 -38.12 8.42
N GLY A 153 1.78 -37.30 9.50
CA GLY A 153 2.54 -37.57 10.72
C GLY A 153 3.92 -36.94 10.71
N ILE A 154 4.74 -37.43 11.65
CA ILE A 154 6.06 -36.90 11.98
C ILE A 154 7.09 -37.98 11.72
N ASN A 155 8.15 -37.64 11.01
CA ASN A 155 9.30 -38.50 10.80
C ASN A 155 10.42 -38.04 11.73
N PHE A 156 11.11 -38.98 12.30
CA PHE A 156 12.26 -38.79 13.19
C PHE A 156 13.49 -39.48 12.58
N TYR A 157 14.52 -38.71 12.32
CA TYR A 157 15.80 -39.22 11.88
C TYR A 157 16.78 -39.24 13.04
N ASP A 158 17.08 -40.44 13.49
CA ASP A 158 18.11 -40.72 14.52
C ASP A 158 19.48 -40.60 13.86
N ARG A 159 20.23 -39.62 14.28
CA ARG A 159 21.53 -39.33 13.70
C ARG A 159 22.57 -40.39 13.96
N ASN A 160 22.52 -41.06 15.10
CA ASN A 160 23.50 -42.07 15.50
C ASN A 160 23.31 -43.38 14.74
N SER A 161 22.05 -43.84 14.66
CA SER A 161 21.73 -45.08 13.92
C SER A 161 21.48 -44.83 12.43
N ARG A 162 21.29 -43.55 12.00
CA ARG A 162 20.90 -43.15 10.65
C ARG A 162 19.60 -43.80 10.20
N GLN A 163 18.70 -44.06 11.12
CA GLN A 163 17.38 -44.65 10.83
C GLN A 163 16.27 -43.62 10.91
N MET A 164 15.25 -43.81 10.07
CA MET A 164 14.04 -42.99 10.08
C MET A 164 12.88 -43.76 10.65
N ARG A 165 12.13 -43.17 11.57
CA ARG A 165 10.90 -43.70 12.16
C ARG A 165 9.76 -42.74 12.01
N ASN A 166 8.51 -43.23 11.91
CA ASN A 166 7.32 -42.45 11.75
C ASN A 166 6.41 -42.50 12.96
N PHE A 167 5.81 -41.41 13.33
CA PHE A 167 4.91 -41.29 14.48
C PHE A 167 3.63 -40.55 14.09
N ILE A 168 2.48 -41.04 14.58
CA ILE A 168 1.24 -40.30 14.72
C ILE A 168 0.83 -40.37 16.18
N VAL A 169 0.68 -39.20 16.80
CA VAL A 169 0.30 -39.08 18.21
C VAL A 169 -1.17 -38.67 18.28
N TYR A 170 -1.90 -39.27 19.22
CA TYR A 170 -3.31 -39.05 19.45
C TYR A 170 -3.55 -38.39 20.81
N ASP A 171 -4.64 -37.66 20.94
CA ASP A 171 -5.19 -37.28 22.22
C ASP A 171 -5.80 -38.50 22.96
N LYS A 172 -6.10 -38.35 24.25
CA LYS A 172 -6.70 -39.44 25.05
C LYS A 172 -8.04 -39.96 24.56
N SER A 173 -8.76 -39.15 23.81
CA SER A 173 -10.07 -39.53 23.22
C SER A 173 -9.93 -40.22 21.85
N GLY A 174 -8.77 -40.14 21.22
CA GLY A 174 -8.54 -40.59 19.85
C GLY A 174 -9.17 -39.71 18.77
N LYS A 175 -9.75 -38.57 19.15
CA LYS A 175 -10.43 -37.66 18.22
C LYS A 175 -9.45 -36.79 17.45
N TYR A 176 -8.39 -36.33 18.10
CA TYR A 176 -7.41 -35.43 17.53
C TYR A 176 -6.07 -36.15 17.38
N SER A 177 -5.31 -35.82 16.36
CA SER A 177 -4.02 -36.44 16.09
C SER A 177 -3.03 -35.50 15.41
N THR A 178 -1.76 -35.89 15.37
CA THR A 178 -0.70 -35.25 14.60
C THR A 178 -0.61 -35.77 13.17
N ALA A 179 -1.67 -36.35 12.62
CA ALA A 179 -1.66 -36.85 11.24
C ALA A 179 -1.30 -35.73 10.24
N TRP A 180 -1.77 -34.51 10.48
CA TRP A 180 -1.34 -33.33 9.74
C TRP A 180 -0.42 -32.48 10.60
N ALA A 181 0.86 -32.87 10.71
CA ALA A 181 1.86 -32.19 11.51
C ALA A 181 2.41 -30.97 10.76
N TYR A 182 2.27 -29.79 11.34
CA TYR A 182 2.70 -28.53 10.74
C TYR A 182 3.94 -27.93 11.39
N ASP A 183 4.10 -28.12 12.70
CA ASP A 183 5.29 -27.65 13.40
C ASP A 183 5.68 -28.56 14.58
N ILE A 184 6.94 -28.49 15.00
CA ILE A 184 7.50 -29.28 16.08
C ILE A 184 8.65 -28.51 16.74
N LEU A 185 8.76 -28.63 18.07
CA LEU A 185 9.90 -28.12 18.82
C LEU A 185 10.11 -28.92 20.09
N GLN A 186 11.29 -28.83 20.67
CA GLN A 186 11.63 -29.38 21.97
C GLN A 186 11.75 -28.25 23.00
N ASP A 187 11.09 -28.40 24.17
CA ASP A 187 11.22 -27.45 25.26
C ASP A 187 12.47 -27.68 26.14
N LYS A 188 12.75 -26.72 27.05
CA LYS A 188 13.90 -26.81 27.96
C LYS A 188 13.89 -28.02 28.92
N LYS A 189 12.74 -28.72 29.03
CA LYS A 189 12.59 -29.95 29.81
C LYS A 189 12.77 -31.22 28.98
N GLY A 190 13.07 -31.07 27.67
CA GLY A 190 13.25 -32.19 26.74
C GLY A 190 11.95 -32.75 26.18
N ARG A 191 10.79 -32.16 26.48
CA ARG A 191 9.50 -32.60 25.93
C ARG A 191 9.35 -32.12 24.48
N ILE A 192 8.71 -32.94 23.66
CA ILE A 192 8.39 -32.64 22.26
C ILE A 192 6.99 -32.03 22.21
N TRP A 193 6.92 -30.86 21.61
CA TRP A 193 5.69 -30.13 21.32
C TRP A 193 5.41 -30.27 19.84
N MET A 194 4.21 -30.70 19.48
CA MET A 194 3.79 -31.02 18.10
C MET A 194 2.52 -30.25 17.77
N GLY A 195 2.57 -29.42 16.74
CA GLY A 195 1.46 -28.64 16.23
C GLY A 195 0.78 -29.34 15.07
N SER A 196 -0.54 -29.50 15.13
CA SER A 196 -1.34 -30.11 14.10
C SER A 196 -2.27 -29.09 13.44
N TYR A 197 -2.45 -29.19 12.12
CA TYR A 197 -3.34 -28.30 11.36
C TYR A 197 -4.81 -28.35 11.81
N GLN A 198 -5.28 -29.49 12.28
CA GLN A 198 -6.68 -29.66 12.76
C GLN A 198 -6.78 -30.31 14.14
N GLY A 199 -5.68 -30.47 14.83
CA GLY A 199 -5.63 -31.19 16.09
C GLY A 199 -5.21 -30.35 17.30
N GLY A 200 -4.77 -29.10 17.12
CA GLY A 200 -4.21 -28.30 18.20
C GLY A 200 -2.75 -28.68 18.52
N VAL A 201 -2.34 -28.57 19.79
CA VAL A 201 -0.97 -28.84 20.22
C VAL A 201 -0.91 -30.09 21.13
N PHE A 202 0.01 -30.99 20.82
CA PHE A 202 0.29 -32.21 21.56
C PHE A 202 1.65 -32.09 22.25
N VAL A 203 1.77 -32.55 23.49
CA VAL A 203 3.00 -32.51 24.24
C VAL A 203 3.32 -33.90 24.81
N MET A 204 4.56 -34.33 24.64
CA MET A 204 4.97 -35.64 25.02
C MET A 204 6.45 -35.70 25.41
N ASP A 205 6.82 -36.55 26.33
CA ASP A 205 8.20 -36.87 26.61
C ASP A 205 8.88 -37.56 25.42
N LYS A 206 10.10 -37.12 25.03
CA LYS A 206 10.84 -37.67 23.89
C LYS A 206 11.08 -39.17 24.03
N ALA A 207 11.52 -39.63 25.20
CA ALA A 207 11.83 -41.05 25.42
C ALA A 207 10.57 -41.92 25.35
N ALA A 208 9.44 -41.42 25.88
CA ALA A 208 8.15 -42.09 25.77
C ALA A 208 7.69 -42.23 24.32
N LEU A 209 7.83 -41.16 23.53
CA LEU A 209 7.50 -41.17 22.09
C LEU A 209 8.37 -42.19 21.33
N LEU A 210 9.68 -42.17 21.58
CA LEU A 210 10.63 -43.05 20.94
C LEU A 210 10.47 -44.52 21.39
N SER A 211 9.85 -44.79 22.57
CA SER A 211 9.48 -46.15 23.01
C SER A 211 8.21 -46.69 22.36
N GLY A 212 7.54 -45.89 21.51
CA GLY A 212 6.33 -46.30 20.80
C GLY A 212 5.01 -45.86 21.44
N LYS A 213 5.04 -45.00 22.47
CA LYS A 213 3.82 -44.40 23.04
C LYS A 213 3.18 -43.48 22.00
N THR A 214 1.89 -43.65 21.74
CA THR A 214 1.14 -42.87 20.73
C THR A 214 0.10 -41.95 21.34
N ILE A 215 -0.10 -41.95 22.65
CA ILE A 215 -1.06 -41.07 23.34
C ILE A 215 -0.27 -39.96 24.05
N ALA A 216 -0.63 -38.71 23.71
CA ALA A 216 -0.01 -37.51 24.27
C ALA A 216 -0.18 -37.40 25.80
N ASP A 217 0.82 -36.88 26.49
CA ASP A 217 0.75 -36.56 27.90
C ASP A 217 -0.18 -35.37 28.15
N TRP A 218 -0.11 -34.33 27.28
CA TRP A 218 -0.99 -33.19 27.27
C TRP A 218 -1.45 -32.90 25.85
N HIS A 219 -2.68 -32.38 25.76
CA HIS A 219 -3.28 -31.95 24.52
C HIS A 219 -4.04 -30.62 24.72
N TYR A 220 -3.77 -29.64 23.86
CA TYR A 220 -4.46 -28.38 23.82
C TYR A 220 -5.34 -28.31 22.57
N SER A 221 -6.63 -28.08 22.78
CA SER A 221 -7.61 -27.82 21.72
C SER A 221 -8.23 -26.43 21.87
N ASP A 222 -9.20 -26.12 21.03
CA ASP A 222 -10.00 -24.91 21.11
C ASP A 222 -11.08 -24.93 22.22
N LYS A 223 -11.07 -25.97 23.07
CA LYS A 223 -12.08 -26.18 24.12
C LYS A 223 -11.44 -26.43 25.48
N GLY A 224 -12.14 -26.01 26.54
CA GLY A 224 -11.73 -26.23 27.91
C GLY A 224 -11.11 -25.01 28.58
N LYS A 225 -10.63 -25.18 29.80
CA LYS A 225 -10.11 -24.09 30.65
C LYS A 225 -8.81 -23.46 30.14
N ASN A 226 -8.01 -24.22 29.42
CA ASN A 226 -6.75 -23.80 28.80
C ASN A 226 -6.85 -23.96 27.26
N ALA A 227 -7.94 -23.44 26.68
CA ALA A 227 -8.17 -23.53 25.25
C ALA A 227 -7.24 -22.62 24.47
N LEU A 228 -6.78 -23.11 23.32
CA LEU A 228 -6.17 -22.29 22.29
C LEU A 228 -7.25 -21.43 21.60
N SER A 229 -6.82 -20.36 20.96
CA SER A 229 -7.70 -19.52 20.14
C SER A 229 -8.25 -20.25 18.90
N GLY A 230 -7.65 -21.36 18.50
CA GLY A 230 -8.10 -22.22 17.40
C GLY A 230 -7.36 -23.55 17.33
N LEU A 231 -7.90 -24.49 16.54
CA LEU A 231 -7.30 -25.83 16.32
C LEU A 231 -6.20 -25.85 15.24
N HIS A 232 -6.21 -24.87 14.34
CA HIS A 232 -5.29 -24.82 13.21
C HIS A 232 -3.95 -24.23 13.62
N VAL A 233 -3.04 -25.06 14.11
CA VAL A 233 -1.69 -24.63 14.49
C VAL A 233 -0.84 -24.45 13.22
N GLY A 234 -0.37 -23.21 13.02
CA GLY A 234 0.54 -22.89 11.91
C GLY A 234 1.99 -23.07 12.31
N GLN A 235 2.42 -22.35 13.34
CA GLN A 235 3.80 -22.36 13.82
C GLN A 235 3.86 -22.28 15.34
N MET A 236 4.96 -22.80 15.89
CA MET A 236 5.27 -22.73 17.32
C MET A 236 6.72 -22.30 17.51
N VAL A 237 6.97 -21.40 18.45
CA VAL A 237 8.32 -20.95 18.80
C VAL A 237 8.46 -20.82 20.31
N MET A 238 9.68 -20.95 20.80
CA MET A 238 10.00 -20.79 22.23
C MET A 238 10.71 -19.46 22.45
N ASP A 239 10.23 -18.67 23.40
CA ASP A 239 10.87 -17.41 23.77
C ASP A 239 12.06 -17.62 24.75
N GLY A 240 12.80 -16.54 25.02
CA GLY A 240 13.96 -16.58 25.94
C GLY A 240 13.63 -17.02 27.36
N LYS A 241 12.40 -16.83 27.83
CA LYS A 241 11.90 -17.32 29.13
C LYS A 241 11.45 -18.78 29.08
N GLY A 242 11.42 -19.41 27.92
CA GLY A 242 10.98 -20.78 27.69
C GLY A 242 9.48 -20.96 27.57
N ARG A 243 8.72 -19.89 27.31
CA ARG A 243 7.29 -19.98 26.99
C ARG A 243 7.12 -20.37 25.51
N ILE A 244 6.09 -21.16 25.24
CA ILE A 244 5.77 -21.60 23.87
C ILE A 244 4.71 -20.70 23.30
N TRP A 245 5.03 -20.04 22.21
CA TRP A 245 4.11 -19.20 21.45
C TRP A 245 3.56 -19.98 20.26
N VAL A 246 2.25 -19.95 20.09
CA VAL A 246 1.53 -20.77 19.13
C VAL A 246 0.71 -19.88 18.22
N SER A 247 0.94 -19.96 16.93
CA SER A 247 0.12 -19.32 15.90
C SER A 247 -1.04 -20.25 15.53
N THR A 248 -2.27 -19.76 15.68
CA THR A 248 -3.48 -20.46 15.23
C THR A 248 -4.10 -19.89 13.97
N TYR A 249 -3.30 -19.26 13.11
CA TYR A 249 -3.67 -18.49 11.92
C TYR A 249 -4.52 -17.24 12.20
N THR A 250 -5.46 -17.31 13.13
CA THR A 250 -6.34 -16.20 13.47
C THR A 250 -5.85 -15.37 14.64
N ARG A 251 -5.07 -15.99 15.54
CA ARG A 251 -4.57 -15.37 16.77
C ARG A 251 -3.26 -15.98 17.22
N LEU A 252 -2.64 -15.32 18.20
CA LEU A 252 -1.42 -15.77 18.86
C LEU A 252 -1.73 -16.16 20.31
N ASP A 253 -1.31 -17.36 20.68
CA ASP A 253 -1.42 -17.88 22.04
C ASP A 253 -0.02 -18.05 22.65
N CYS A 254 0.10 -17.86 23.95
CA CYS A 254 1.33 -18.09 24.71
C CYS A 254 1.09 -19.12 25.81
N ILE A 255 1.83 -20.23 25.79
CA ILE A 255 1.72 -21.31 26.78
C ILE A 255 2.92 -21.27 27.68
N ASN A 256 2.72 -21.33 29.01
CA ASN A 256 3.79 -21.49 29.97
C ASN A 256 4.00 -22.99 30.26
N PRO A 257 5.15 -23.60 29.87
CA PRO A 257 5.39 -25.01 30.04
C PRO A 257 5.55 -25.47 31.49
N ASN A 258 5.62 -24.55 32.47
CA ASN A 258 5.78 -24.90 33.89
C ASN A 258 4.43 -25.18 34.56
N ASP A 259 3.41 -24.37 34.28
CA ASP A 259 2.07 -24.51 34.85
C ASP A 259 1.01 -24.91 33.79
N MET A 260 1.44 -25.10 32.54
CA MET A 260 0.64 -25.55 31.40
C MET A 260 -0.56 -24.63 31.11
N LYS A 261 -0.49 -23.34 31.47
CA LYS A 261 -1.56 -22.35 31.20
C LYS A 261 -1.36 -21.69 29.89
N VAL A 262 -2.49 -21.45 29.21
CA VAL A 262 -2.60 -20.69 27.96
C VAL A 262 -3.01 -19.25 28.24
N VAL A 263 -2.33 -18.32 27.63
CA VAL A 263 -2.69 -16.90 27.60
C VAL A 263 -2.89 -16.50 26.14
N GLN A 264 -4.09 -16.06 25.79
CA GLN A 264 -4.37 -15.48 24.47
C GLN A 264 -3.78 -14.08 24.40
N VAL A 265 -2.89 -13.84 23.44
CA VAL A 265 -2.19 -12.56 23.32
C VAL A 265 -3.15 -11.49 22.81
N ALA A 266 -3.25 -10.38 23.54
CA ALA A 266 -4.11 -9.27 23.15
C ALA A 266 -3.61 -8.62 21.87
N ASN A 267 -4.56 -8.12 21.06
CA ASN A 267 -4.30 -7.41 19.79
C ASN A 267 -3.46 -8.21 18.78
N SER A 268 -3.53 -9.55 18.82
CA SER A 268 -2.97 -10.40 17.78
C SER A 268 -4.08 -10.79 16.82
N ASP A 269 -3.99 -10.31 15.59
CA ASP A 269 -4.87 -10.69 14.48
C ASP A 269 -4.21 -11.81 13.64
N VAL A 270 -4.51 -11.88 12.36
CA VAL A 270 -4.00 -12.89 11.45
C VAL A 270 -2.48 -13.06 11.56
N VAL A 271 -2.02 -14.26 11.91
CA VAL A 271 -0.60 -14.60 12.01
C VAL A 271 -0.16 -15.40 10.79
N ASN A 272 0.60 -14.76 9.90
CA ASN A 272 1.13 -15.42 8.70
C ASN A 272 2.45 -16.14 8.97
N TYR A 273 3.30 -15.55 9.81
CA TYR A 273 4.59 -16.14 10.17
C TYR A 273 4.97 -15.79 11.61
N LEU A 274 5.65 -16.74 12.27
CA LEU A 274 6.09 -16.61 13.64
C LEU A 274 7.53 -17.13 13.79
N MET A 275 8.41 -16.36 14.43
CA MET A 275 9.78 -16.78 14.73
C MET A 275 10.26 -16.24 16.08
N ALA A 276 11.28 -16.85 16.63
CA ALA A 276 12.05 -16.31 17.74
C ALA A 276 13.41 -15.82 17.23
N ASP A 277 13.85 -14.64 17.70
CA ASP A 277 15.18 -14.13 17.41
C ASP A 277 16.24 -14.74 18.36
N SER A 278 17.50 -14.45 18.10
CA SER A 278 18.64 -14.94 18.92
C SER A 278 18.63 -14.39 20.35
N LYS A 279 17.87 -13.33 20.64
CA LYS A 279 17.67 -12.77 21.99
C LYS A 279 16.46 -13.39 22.69
N GLY A 280 15.72 -14.25 22.00
CA GLY A 280 14.51 -14.89 22.50
C GLY A 280 13.27 -14.01 22.43
N ASN A 281 13.27 -12.87 21.69
CA ASN A 281 12.06 -12.13 21.40
C ASN A 281 11.26 -12.85 20.32
N ILE A 282 9.95 -12.64 20.32
CA ILE A 282 9.03 -13.25 19.36
C ILE A 282 8.64 -12.23 18.29
N TRP A 283 8.81 -12.62 17.05
CA TRP A 283 8.46 -11.83 15.88
C TRP A 283 7.27 -12.45 15.17
N MET A 284 6.22 -11.68 15.02
CA MET A 284 4.98 -12.05 14.35
C MET A 284 4.79 -11.22 13.08
N GLY A 285 4.62 -11.87 11.96
CA GLY A 285 4.27 -11.24 10.68
C GLY A 285 2.78 -11.41 10.37
N ASP A 286 2.14 -10.33 9.97
CA ASP A 286 0.74 -10.32 9.53
C ASP A 286 0.60 -9.93 8.04
N ASN A 287 -0.56 -9.42 7.63
CA ASN A 287 -0.84 -9.03 6.24
C ASN A 287 -0.21 -7.70 5.82
N ASN A 288 0.33 -6.92 6.76
CA ASN A 288 0.85 -5.57 6.49
C ASN A 288 2.02 -5.17 7.36
N SER A 289 2.25 -5.87 8.46
CA SER A 289 3.20 -5.46 9.48
C SER A 289 3.97 -6.62 10.11
N VAL A 290 5.02 -6.27 10.84
CA VAL A 290 5.75 -7.18 11.71
C VAL A 290 5.78 -6.62 13.12
N THR A 291 5.40 -7.44 14.10
CA THR A 291 5.39 -7.07 15.52
C THR A 291 6.40 -7.91 16.29
N CYS A 292 7.29 -7.25 17.03
CA CYS A 292 8.22 -7.87 17.96
C CYS A 292 7.65 -7.81 19.40
N TYR A 293 7.47 -8.95 20.02
CA TYR A 293 7.13 -9.08 21.44
C TYR A 293 8.41 -9.35 22.23
N TYR A 294 8.74 -8.46 23.15
CA TYR A 294 10.00 -8.56 23.91
C TYR A 294 9.91 -9.61 25.02
N ALA A 295 10.82 -10.58 25.00
CA ALA A 295 10.87 -11.64 26.03
C ALA A 295 11.11 -11.08 27.44
N ALA A 296 11.98 -10.07 27.57
CA ALA A 296 12.29 -9.39 28.82
C ALA A 296 11.23 -8.36 29.25
N GLY A 297 10.31 -7.99 28.35
CA GLY A 297 9.31 -6.96 28.59
C GLY A 297 8.31 -7.30 29.68
N SER A 298 7.60 -6.27 30.17
CA SER A 298 6.51 -6.42 31.14
C SER A 298 5.31 -7.13 30.50
N VAL A 299 4.64 -7.95 31.31
CA VAL A 299 3.41 -8.63 30.93
C VAL A 299 2.32 -8.14 31.87
N LEU A 300 1.29 -7.52 31.33
CA LEU A 300 0.10 -7.05 32.05
C LEU A 300 -1.11 -7.87 31.56
N GLY A 301 -1.52 -8.85 32.36
CA GLY A 301 -2.58 -9.78 31.96
C GLY A 301 -2.18 -10.58 30.71
N ASN A 302 -2.84 -10.30 29.57
CA ASN A 302 -2.56 -10.89 28.26
C ASN A 302 -1.84 -9.94 27.27
N SER A 303 -1.41 -8.76 27.72
CA SER A 303 -0.66 -7.79 26.95
C SER A 303 0.84 -7.91 27.20
N PHE A 304 1.61 -8.00 26.11
CA PHE A 304 3.07 -8.08 26.12
C PHE A 304 3.65 -6.78 25.56
N SER A 305 4.80 -6.37 26.11
CA SER A 305 5.54 -5.22 25.54
C SER A 305 5.98 -5.53 24.12
N SER A 306 5.62 -4.66 23.18
CA SER A 306 5.86 -4.89 21.75
C SER A 306 6.18 -3.61 20.99
N LYS A 307 6.79 -3.77 19.81
CA LYS A 307 7.00 -2.73 18.79
C LYS A 307 6.60 -3.29 17.43
N THR A 308 5.94 -2.47 16.62
CA THR A 308 5.45 -2.84 15.28
C THR A 308 6.12 -2.01 14.19
N TRP A 309 6.46 -2.65 13.08
CA TRP A 309 6.99 -2.03 11.85
C TRP A 309 6.03 -2.30 10.70
N GLN A 310 5.74 -1.28 9.90
CA GLN A 310 4.91 -1.41 8.70
C GLN A 310 5.74 -1.99 7.55
N ILE A 311 5.26 -3.07 6.94
CA ILE A 311 5.91 -3.73 5.81
C ILE A 311 5.24 -3.37 4.48
N GLY A 312 3.93 -3.12 4.49
CA GLY A 312 3.17 -2.75 3.30
C GLY A 312 2.73 -3.95 2.45
N GLY A 313 2.83 -5.17 2.97
CA GLY A 313 2.39 -6.38 2.30
C GLY A 313 2.40 -7.60 3.21
N LYS A 314 1.80 -8.69 2.73
CA LYS A 314 1.70 -9.95 3.48
C LYS A 314 3.07 -10.55 3.75
N VAL A 315 3.43 -10.72 5.02
CA VAL A 315 4.66 -11.40 5.41
C VAL A 315 4.56 -12.89 5.09
N SER A 316 5.46 -13.39 4.27
CA SER A 316 5.52 -14.81 3.89
C SER A 316 6.48 -15.61 4.74
N THR A 317 7.63 -15.05 5.09
CA THR A 317 8.66 -15.70 5.93
C THR A 317 9.61 -14.69 6.56
N MET A 318 10.28 -15.07 7.65
CA MET A 318 11.26 -14.23 8.36
C MET A 318 12.43 -15.05 8.88
N CYS A 319 13.61 -14.42 9.05
CA CYS A 319 14.79 -15.03 9.63
C CYS A 319 15.61 -14.01 10.43
N ASP A 320 16.19 -14.44 11.56
CA ASP A 320 17.22 -13.68 12.27
C ASP A 320 18.59 -13.92 11.63
N VAL A 321 19.16 -12.86 11.08
CA VAL A 321 20.48 -12.86 10.47
C VAL A 321 21.38 -11.92 11.28
N GLU A 322 22.17 -12.48 12.17
CA GLU A 322 23.13 -11.73 13.01
C GLU A 322 22.47 -10.57 13.81
N GLY A 323 21.25 -10.79 14.29
CA GLY A 323 20.48 -9.82 15.08
C GLY A 323 19.69 -8.81 14.26
N LYS A 324 19.73 -8.88 12.93
CA LYS A 324 18.82 -8.18 12.00
C LYS A 324 17.74 -9.13 11.54
N ILE A 325 16.52 -8.65 11.42
CA ILE A 325 15.39 -9.48 11.00
C ILE A 325 15.12 -9.26 9.52
N TRP A 326 15.32 -10.30 8.75
CA TRP A 326 14.99 -10.35 7.33
C TRP A 326 13.55 -10.80 7.18
N VAL A 327 12.74 -9.99 6.54
CA VAL A 327 11.31 -10.19 6.33
C VAL A 327 11.03 -10.24 4.85
N VAL A 328 10.39 -11.29 4.38
CA VAL A 328 10.00 -11.45 2.98
C VAL A 328 8.51 -11.20 2.82
N SER A 329 8.17 -10.34 1.87
CA SER A 329 6.81 -10.02 1.47
C SER A 329 6.72 -9.98 -0.06
N GLY A 330 6.09 -10.99 -0.67
CA GLY A 330 6.11 -11.15 -2.12
C GLY A 330 7.55 -11.28 -2.66
N ASN A 331 7.93 -10.41 -3.58
CA ASN A 331 9.27 -10.35 -4.15
C ASN A 331 10.18 -9.29 -3.49
N GLU A 332 9.80 -8.82 -2.32
CA GLU A 332 10.54 -7.83 -1.56
C GLU A 332 11.10 -8.44 -0.27
N CYS A 333 12.34 -8.09 0.06
CA CYS A 333 12.95 -8.38 1.35
C CYS A 333 13.19 -7.07 2.12
N CYS A 334 12.62 -6.99 3.32
CA CYS A 334 12.83 -5.90 4.26
C CYS A 334 13.75 -6.38 5.39
N VAL A 335 14.87 -5.72 5.61
CA VAL A 335 15.79 -6.02 6.71
C VAL A 335 15.57 -5.00 7.81
N ILE A 336 15.01 -5.44 8.93
CA ILE A 336 14.74 -4.63 10.10
C ILE A 336 15.95 -4.70 11.05
N ASN A 337 16.54 -3.55 11.34
CA ASN A 337 17.43 -3.42 12.49
C ASN A 337 16.57 -3.04 13.71
N PRO A 338 16.45 -3.86 14.75
CA PRO A 338 15.62 -3.55 15.93
C PRO A 338 16.02 -2.25 16.65
N GLN A 339 17.25 -1.79 16.44
CA GLN A 339 17.84 -0.62 17.11
C GLN A 339 17.93 0.63 16.21
N GLY A 340 17.58 0.53 14.93
CA GLY A 340 17.76 1.60 13.97
C GLY A 340 16.91 1.44 12.72
N GLU A 341 17.48 1.88 11.59
CA GLU A 341 16.80 1.91 10.30
C GLU A 341 16.57 0.52 9.70
N SER A 342 15.53 0.39 8.89
CA SER A 342 15.29 -0.78 8.03
C SER A 342 15.72 -0.52 6.58
N GLN A 343 16.10 -1.58 5.88
CA GLN A 343 16.51 -1.54 4.49
C GLN A 343 15.65 -2.51 3.68
N ARG A 344 15.32 -2.15 2.44
CA ARG A 344 14.52 -2.98 1.54
C ARG A 344 15.27 -3.21 0.23
N PHE A 345 15.06 -4.36 -0.38
CA PHE A 345 15.56 -4.71 -1.71
C PHE A 345 14.68 -5.78 -2.36
N MET A 346 14.71 -5.81 -3.67
CA MET A 346 13.97 -6.80 -4.45
C MET A 346 14.72 -8.14 -4.46
N ILE A 347 13.97 -9.22 -4.37
CA ILE A 347 14.46 -10.58 -4.58
C ILE A 347 13.92 -11.14 -5.89
N PRO A 348 14.64 -12.04 -6.55
CA PRO A 348 14.14 -12.70 -7.76
C PRO A 348 12.80 -13.40 -7.51
N SER A 349 12.00 -13.53 -8.56
CA SER A 349 10.67 -14.15 -8.48
C SER A 349 10.74 -15.68 -8.32
N VAL A 350 11.19 -16.12 -7.16
CA VAL A 350 11.18 -17.56 -6.76
C VAL A 350 10.00 -17.88 -5.82
N ALA A 351 9.10 -16.91 -5.57
CA ALA A 351 8.02 -17.02 -4.60
C ALA A 351 8.48 -17.63 -3.26
N PRO A 352 9.35 -16.94 -2.49
CA PRO A 352 10.00 -17.53 -1.33
C PRO A 352 8.98 -17.97 -0.28
N LEU A 353 8.98 -19.26 0.04
CA LEU A 353 8.11 -19.86 1.06
C LEU A 353 8.85 -20.12 2.37
N ASN A 354 10.18 -20.12 2.34
CA ASN A 354 11.01 -20.30 3.50
C ASN A 354 12.34 -19.56 3.37
N ILE A 355 12.92 -19.16 4.50
CA ILE A 355 14.20 -18.47 4.59
C ILE A 355 15.07 -19.13 5.66
N CYS A 356 16.37 -19.29 5.38
CA CYS A 356 17.34 -19.86 6.30
C CYS A 356 18.68 -19.13 6.19
N TYR A 357 19.31 -18.82 7.32
CA TYR A 357 20.64 -18.21 7.36
C TYR A 357 21.73 -19.27 7.59
N SER A 358 22.72 -19.30 6.72
CA SER A 358 23.92 -20.12 6.88
C SER A 358 25.03 -19.31 7.56
N ARG A 359 25.37 -19.66 8.78
CA ARG A 359 26.51 -19.05 9.49
C ARG A 359 27.86 -19.44 8.92
N GLN A 360 27.95 -20.56 8.19
CA GLN A 360 29.19 -21.00 7.59
C GLN A 360 29.57 -20.24 6.33
N THR A 361 28.58 -19.88 5.52
CA THR A 361 28.79 -19.18 4.25
C THR A 361 28.42 -17.70 4.29
N HIS A 362 27.86 -17.21 5.40
CA HIS A 362 27.27 -15.87 5.55
C HIS A 362 26.25 -15.56 4.46
N GLU A 363 25.52 -16.59 4.00
CA GLU A 363 24.48 -16.48 3.00
C GLU A 363 23.09 -16.65 3.64
N VAL A 364 22.15 -15.84 3.21
CA VAL A 364 20.72 -16.00 3.47
C VAL A 364 20.12 -16.75 2.28
N MET A 365 19.56 -17.92 2.53
CA MET A 365 18.98 -18.77 1.51
C MET A 365 17.46 -18.68 1.58
N MET A 366 16.83 -18.38 0.44
CA MET A 366 15.38 -18.26 0.29
C MET A 366 14.88 -19.35 -0.65
N GLY A 367 14.21 -20.35 -0.09
CA GLY A 367 13.66 -21.47 -0.85
C GLY A 367 12.32 -21.14 -1.47
N GLY A 368 12.16 -21.55 -2.72
CA GLY A 368 10.93 -21.37 -3.50
C GLY A 368 10.69 -22.51 -4.48
N ASN A 369 10.14 -22.20 -5.64
CA ASN A 369 9.90 -23.18 -6.68
C ASN A 369 11.22 -23.66 -7.29
N ASP A 370 11.41 -24.96 -7.29
CA ASP A 370 12.50 -25.71 -7.96
C ASP A 370 13.93 -25.26 -7.64
N GLY A 371 14.09 -24.50 -6.53
CA GLY A 371 15.41 -24.02 -6.14
C GLY A 371 15.38 -23.07 -4.95
N TYR A 372 16.52 -22.42 -4.75
CA TYR A 372 16.66 -21.37 -3.77
C TYR A 372 17.54 -20.23 -4.28
N VAL A 373 17.31 -19.05 -3.74
CA VAL A 373 18.18 -17.89 -3.92
C VAL A 373 19.09 -17.77 -2.72
N ALA A 374 20.40 -17.64 -2.94
CA ALA A 374 21.39 -17.34 -1.90
C ALA A 374 21.83 -15.89 -2.03
N ILE A 375 21.76 -15.14 -0.93
CA ILE A 375 22.08 -13.71 -0.83
C ILE A 375 23.15 -13.54 0.24
N SER A 376 24.22 -12.77 -0.02
CA SER A 376 25.18 -12.42 1.03
C SER A 376 24.51 -11.58 2.12
N SER A 377 24.77 -11.90 3.39
CA SER A 377 24.25 -11.10 4.52
C SER A 377 24.75 -9.65 4.52
N ASP A 378 25.87 -9.36 3.82
CA ASP A 378 26.46 -8.03 3.70
C ASP A 378 25.63 -7.05 2.86
N VAL A 379 24.71 -7.56 2.05
CA VAL A 379 23.78 -6.70 1.25
C VAL A 379 23.03 -5.72 2.15
N ALA A 380 22.69 -6.12 3.36
CA ALA A 380 22.03 -5.28 4.35
C ALA A 380 22.94 -4.21 5.02
N GLN A 381 24.20 -4.08 4.62
CA GLN A 381 25.15 -3.11 5.17
C GLN A 381 25.41 -1.92 4.22
N LYS A 382 24.96 -1.99 2.98
CA LYS A 382 25.14 -0.90 2.01
C LYS A 382 24.32 0.34 2.42
N PRO A 383 24.88 1.58 2.31
CA PRO A 383 24.16 2.79 2.66
C PRO A 383 22.92 2.97 1.77
N LYS A 384 21.85 3.47 2.38
CA LYS A 384 20.60 3.77 1.67
C LYS A 384 20.85 4.86 0.62
N GLN A 385 20.66 4.54 -0.63
CA GLN A 385 20.43 5.52 -1.68
C GLN A 385 18.98 5.40 -2.12
N PHE A 386 18.21 6.48 -1.97
CA PHE A 386 16.86 6.54 -2.50
C PHE A 386 16.92 6.79 -4.00
N ALA A 387 16.23 5.97 -4.78
CA ALA A 387 16.08 6.21 -6.21
C ALA A 387 15.26 7.49 -6.43
N ARG A 388 15.69 8.36 -7.35
CA ARG A 388 14.83 9.43 -7.85
C ARG A 388 13.70 8.82 -8.67
N LEU A 389 12.49 9.24 -8.36
CA LEU A 389 11.33 8.87 -9.16
C LEU A 389 11.38 9.57 -10.52
N MET A 390 10.87 8.90 -11.52
CA MET A 390 10.72 9.43 -12.88
C MET A 390 9.25 9.40 -13.27
N LEU A 391 8.81 10.43 -14.01
CA LEU A 391 7.48 10.45 -14.60
C LEU A 391 7.45 9.47 -15.78
N ALA A 392 6.64 8.41 -15.65
CA ALA A 392 6.44 7.40 -16.69
C ALA A 392 5.31 7.79 -17.64
N GLY A 393 4.28 8.49 -17.14
CA GLY A 393 3.16 8.94 -17.95
C GLY A 393 2.18 9.83 -17.19
N ILE A 394 1.36 10.55 -17.94
CA ILE A 394 0.26 11.37 -17.42
C ILE A 394 -1.01 10.94 -18.14
N ILE A 395 -2.04 10.61 -17.39
CA ILE A 395 -3.38 10.30 -17.92
C ILE A 395 -4.33 11.39 -17.45
N VAL A 396 -4.96 12.09 -18.38
CA VAL A 396 -5.94 13.16 -18.09
C VAL A 396 -7.29 12.74 -18.66
N ASN A 397 -8.32 12.72 -17.81
CA ASN A 397 -9.68 12.27 -18.17
C ASN A 397 -9.69 10.89 -18.89
N GLY A 398 -8.79 9.98 -18.51
CA GLY A 398 -8.68 8.63 -19.09
C GLY A 398 -7.92 8.54 -20.41
N GLN A 399 -7.32 9.63 -20.89
CA GLN A 399 -6.48 9.64 -22.09
C GLN A 399 -5.03 9.96 -21.74
N ALA A 400 -4.09 9.20 -22.33
CA ALA A 400 -2.67 9.47 -22.17
C ALA A 400 -2.31 10.83 -22.75
N CYS A 401 -1.54 11.59 -22.01
CA CYS A 401 -1.08 12.92 -22.38
C CYS A 401 0.43 12.92 -22.59
N GLU A 402 0.91 13.63 -23.60
CA GLU A 402 2.33 13.89 -23.75
C GLU A 402 2.84 14.83 -22.65
N GLU A 403 4.12 14.72 -22.31
CA GLU A 403 4.77 15.53 -21.28
C GLU A 403 4.63 17.03 -21.57
N ARG A 404 4.07 17.81 -20.65
CA ARG A 404 3.73 19.23 -20.86
C ARG A 404 4.72 20.21 -20.19
N GLY A 405 5.99 19.85 -20.13
CA GLY A 405 7.06 20.70 -19.59
C GLY A 405 7.21 20.62 -18.06
N GLU A 406 7.94 21.60 -17.47
CA GLU A 406 8.23 21.62 -16.03
C GLU A 406 7.00 21.86 -15.13
N ILE A 407 5.94 22.45 -15.66
CA ILE A 407 4.68 22.72 -14.97
C ILE A 407 3.55 22.02 -15.71
N LEU A 408 2.81 21.15 -15.02
CA LEU A 408 1.63 20.50 -15.56
C LEU A 408 0.44 21.49 -15.58
N LYS A 409 0.12 22.05 -16.76
CA LYS A 409 -1.01 22.96 -16.94
C LYS A 409 -2.25 22.20 -17.40
N LEU A 410 -3.28 22.19 -16.58
CA LEU A 410 -4.56 21.54 -16.82
C LEU A 410 -5.64 22.60 -17.06
N LYS A 411 -6.58 22.33 -17.96
CA LYS A 411 -7.77 23.16 -18.14
C LYS A 411 -8.77 22.87 -17.01
N SER A 412 -9.77 23.72 -16.86
CA SER A 412 -10.80 23.55 -15.82
C SER A 412 -11.63 22.26 -15.94
N ASP A 413 -11.71 21.68 -17.12
CA ASP A 413 -12.36 20.40 -17.43
C ASP A 413 -11.40 19.20 -17.42
N GLU A 414 -10.10 19.45 -17.26
CA GLU A 414 -9.03 18.45 -17.15
C GLU A 414 -8.62 18.22 -15.68
N ASN A 415 -9.55 18.28 -14.75
CA ASN A 415 -9.32 18.23 -13.31
C ASN A 415 -9.25 16.81 -12.70
N ASN A 416 -9.32 15.77 -13.54
CA ASN A 416 -9.11 14.38 -13.18
C ASN A 416 -7.86 13.89 -13.89
N PHE A 417 -6.84 13.51 -13.13
CA PHE A 417 -5.60 13.04 -13.73
C PHE A 417 -4.93 11.95 -12.87
N ILE A 418 -4.11 11.15 -13.53
CA ILE A 418 -3.25 10.14 -12.93
C ILE A 418 -1.83 10.46 -13.34
N LEU A 419 -0.95 10.63 -12.36
CA LEU A 419 0.49 10.69 -12.56
C LEU A 419 1.07 9.30 -12.32
N GLN A 420 1.66 8.73 -13.34
CA GLN A 420 2.33 7.44 -13.28
C GLN A 420 3.81 7.70 -13.04
N LEU A 421 4.28 7.44 -11.83
CA LEU A 421 5.67 7.53 -11.45
C LEU A 421 6.28 6.13 -11.38
N THR A 422 7.58 6.04 -11.61
CA THR A 422 8.33 4.80 -11.45
C THR A 422 9.69 5.10 -10.82
N ASP A 423 10.14 4.21 -9.97
CA ASP A 423 11.48 4.24 -9.41
C ASP A 423 12.51 3.55 -10.30
N LEU A 424 12.06 2.97 -11.45
CA LEU A 424 12.88 2.17 -12.34
C LEU A 424 13.83 1.27 -11.53
N PRO A 425 13.36 0.13 -11.02
CA PRO A 425 14.15 -0.76 -10.13
C PRO A 425 15.35 -1.42 -10.84
N PHE A 426 15.83 -0.84 -11.93
CA PHE A 426 16.99 -1.27 -12.69
C PHE A 426 18.33 -0.86 -12.06
N ALA A 427 18.33 0.10 -11.14
CA ALA A 427 19.47 0.32 -10.27
C ALA A 427 19.34 -0.62 -9.06
N ASP A 428 20.46 -1.07 -8.48
CA ASP A 428 20.50 -1.88 -7.26
C ASP A 428 20.03 -1.05 -6.01
N HIS A 429 18.91 -0.35 -6.17
CA HIS A 429 18.32 0.44 -5.09
C HIS A 429 17.24 -0.38 -4.39
N PRO A 430 17.23 -0.35 -3.06
CA PRO A 430 16.16 -0.99 -2.31
C PRO A 430 14.82 -0.35 -2.68
N SER A 431 13.80 -1.18 -2.86
CA SER A 431 12.44 -0.70 -2.99
C SER A 431 12.07 0.15 -1.77
N ALA A 432 11.54 1.34 -2.02
CA ALA A 432 11.16 2.27 -0.98
C ALA A 432 9.64 2.37 -0.88
N VAL A 433 9.12 2.60 0.31
CA VAL A 433 7.77 3.14 0.49
C VAL A 433 7.87 4.64 0.21
N TYR A 434 6.88 5.18 -0.48
CA TYR A 434 6.84 6.60 -0.81
C TYR A 434 5.66 7.26 -0.08
N ALA A 435 5.88 8.48 0.37
CA ALA A 435 4.82 9.34 0.87
C ALA A 435 4.68 10.54 -0.07
N TYR A 436 3.45 10.87 -0.47
CA TYR A 436 3.20 12.04 -1.29
C TYR A 436 2.16 12.96 -0.66
N LYS A 437 2.25 14.23 -1.01
CA LYS A 437 1.32 15.25 -0.58
C LYS A 437 1.20 16.30 -1.68
N LEU A 438 -0.03 16.68 -2.00
CA LEU A 438 -0.35 17.80 -2.88
C LEU A 438 -0.66 19.03 -2.03
N GLU A 439 0.29 19.96 -1.92
CA GLU A 439 0.08 21.21 -1.22
C GLU A 439 -1.03 22.02 -1.88
N GLY A 440 -1.95 22.52 -1.07
CA GLY A 440 -3.15 23.22 -1.54
C GLY A 440 -4.41 22.33 -1.64
N SER A 441 -4.27 20.98 -1.56
CA SER A 441 -5.39 20.03 -1.58
C SER A 441 -5.37 19.08 -0.40
N ASP A 442 -4.25 18.45 -0.10
CA ASP A 442 -4.15 17.40 0.91
C ASP A 442 -3.85 17.98 2.31
N HIS A 443 -4.51 17.43 3.32
CA HIS A 443 -4.18 17.73 4.72
C HIS A 443 -3.09 16.82 5.26
N ASP A 444 -3.14 15.52 4.92
CA ASP A 444 -2.23 14.48 5.41
C ASP A 444 -1.39 13.89 4.28
N TRP A 445 -0.35 13.13 4.66
CA TRP A 445 0.48 12.38 3.74
C TRP A 445 -0.20 11.08 3.31
N HIS A 446 -0.14 10.78 2.03
CA HIS A 446 -0.58 9.51 1.45
C HIS A 446 0.63 8.61 1.23
N TYR A 447 0.48 7.28 1.47
CA TYR A 447 1.58 6.33 1.37
C TYR A 447 1.36 5.36 0.21
N LEU A 448 2.41 5.09 -0.54
CA LEU A 448 2.44 4.19 -1.68
C LEU A 448 3.62 3.23 -1.59
N ASN A 449 3.42 2.00 -2.06
CA ASN A 449 4.48 1.00 -2.16
C ASN A 449 5.30 1.20 -3.44
N SER A 450 6.53 0.65 -3.46
CA SER A 450 7.40 0.68 -4.62
C SER A 450 6.81 -0.04 -5.85
N GLY A 451 7.32 0.29 -7.01
CA GLY A 451 6.88 -0.22 -8.30
C GLY A 451 6.20 0.87 -9.13
N ASN A 452 5.10 0.55 -9.78
CA ASN A 452 4.27 1.55 -10.46
C ASN A 452 3.50 2.37 -9.43
N ILE A 453 3.82 3.65 -9.35
CA ILE A 453 3.27 4.58 -8.39
C ILE A 453 2.26 5.45 -9.12
N ASP A 454 0.99 5.10 -9.01
CA ASP A 454 -0.11 5.86 -9.64
C ASP A 454 -0.71 6.82 -8.61
N ILE A 455 -0.44 8.11 -8.78
CA ILE A 455 -1.01 9.19 -7.97
C ILE A 455 -2.24 9.73 -8.69
N THR A 456 -3.40 9.51 -8.12
CA THR A 456 -4.70 9.87 -8.74
C THR A 456 -5.36 11.02 -7.98
N TYR A 457 -5.73 12.07 -8.71
CA TYR A 457 -6.57 13.15 -8.21
C TYR A 457 -7.82 13.30 -9.07
N ASN A 458 -8.97 13.46 -8.41
CA ASN A 458 -10.25 13.63 -9.05
C ASN A 458 -10.93 14.91 -8.55
N GLY A 459 -11.40 15.74 -9.49
CA GLY A 459 -12.19 16.92 -9.15
C GLY A 459 -11.38 18.05 -8.49
N LEU A 460 -10.10 18.22 -8.84
CA LEU A 460 -9.29 19.32 -8.31
C LEU A 460 -9.90 20.67 -8.66
N SER A 461 -9.95 21.58 -7.69
CA SER A 461 -10.35 22.96 -7.89
C SER A 461 -9.35 23.72 -8.76
N TYR A 462 -9.74 24.85 -9.34
CA TYR A 462 -8.78 25.73 -10.03
C TYR A 462 -7.82 26.35 -9.01
N GLY A 463 -6.54 26.39 -9.35
CA GLY A 463 -5.48 26.90 -8.48
C GLY A 463 -4.12 26.35 -8.87
N ASP A 464 -3.11 26.78 -8.13
CA ASP A 464 -1.75 26.29 -8.25
C ASP A 464 -1.46 25.35 -7.09
N TYR A 465 -0.87 24.21 -7.40
CA TYR A 465 -0.58 23.13 -6.46
C TYR A 465 0.87 22.70 -6.62
N HIS A 466 1.46 22.23 -5.54
CA HIS A 466 2.80 21.67 -5.53
C HIS A 466 2.74 20.23 -5.02
N LEU A 467 3.03 19.27 -5.89
CA LEU A 467 3.15 17.86 -5.51
C LEU A 467 4.56 17.58 -5.04
N THR A 468 4.69 17.04 -3.85
CA THR A 468 5.96 16.52 -3.32
C THR A 468 5.83 15.03 -3.04
N VAL A 469 6.85 14.26 -3.44
CA VAL A 469 6.96 12.83 -3.14
C VAL A 469 8.27 12.59 -2.41
N HIS A 470 8.18 11.98 -1.26
CA HIS A 470 9.30 11.66 -0.40
C HIS A 470 9.47 10.16 -0.28
N ALA A 471 10.70 9.70 -0.17
CA ALA A 471 10.97 8.35 0.29
C ALA A 471 10.69 8.24 1.79
N VAL A 472 10.19 7.08 2.22
CA VAL A 472 9.92 6.77 3.62
C VAL A 472 10.97 5.80 4.11
N ASP A 473 11.54 6.07 5.27
CA ASP A 473 12.51 5.17 5.88
C ASP A 473 11.82 3.94 6.51
N GLY A 474 12.61 2.98 6.96
CA GLY A 474 12.06 1.77 7.56
C GLY A 474 11.36 1.96 8.91
N GLU A 475 11.43 3.15 9.50
CA GLU A 475 10.68 3.51 10.71
C GLU A 475 9.36 4.22 10.39
N GLY A 476 9.05 4.41 9.11
CA GLY A 476 7.85 5.12 8.66
C GLY A 476 8.00 6.64 8.68
N LYS A 477 9.22 7.18 8.88
CA LYS A 477 9.49 8.60 8.82
C LYS A 477 9.73 9.05 7.39
N ILE A 478 9.21 10.21 7.06
CA ILE A 478 9.44 10.88 5.78
C ILE A 478 10.92 11.30 5.72
N ALA A 479 11.61 10.79 4.71
CA ALA A 479 13.03 11.03 4.45
C ALA A 479 13.22 12.08 3.32
N ALA A 480 14.13 11.82 2.38
CA ALA A 480 14.46 12.76 1.31
C ALA A 480 13.32 12.90 0.29
N GLU A 481 13.16 14.13 -0.23
CA GLU A 481 12.35 14.38 -1.42
C GLU A 481 12.98 13.69 -2.64
N VAL A 482 12.17 12.92 -3.35
CA VAL A 482 12.60 12.11 -4.50
C VAL A 482 11.96 12.55 -5.81
N TYR A 483 10.86 13.29 -5.73
CA TYR A 483 10.17 13.88 -6.89
C TYR A 483 9.33 15.07 -6.47
N SER A 484 9.27 16.12 -7.31
CA SER A 484 8.33 17.22 -7.15
C SER A 484 7.80 17.69 -8.51
N LEU A 485 6.58 18.21 -8.54
CA LEU A 485 5.91 18.70 -9.73
C LEU A 485 4.95 19.83 -9.39
N ASP A 486 5.05 20.93 -10.13
CA ASP A 486 4.10 22.03 -10.08
C ASP A 486 2.90 21.74 -10.99
N ILE A 487 1.69 21.90 -10.46
CA ILE A 487 0.44 21.65 -11.18
C ILE A 487 -0.42 22.89 -11.11
N SER A 488 -0.83 23.40 -12.26
CA SER A 488 -1.70 24.58 -12.38
C SER A 488 -2.99 24.22 -13.09
N VAL A 489 -4.11 24.29 -12.37
CA VAL A 489 -5.45 24.08 -12.93
C VAL A 489 -6.06 25.44 -13.26
N LEU A 490 -6.27 25.72 -14.54
CA LEU A 490 -6.78 26.99 -15.02
C LEU A 490 -8.24 27.20 -14.57
N PRO A 491 -8.62 28.44 -14.22
CA PRO A 491 -10.01 28.74 -13.88
C PRO A 491 -10.93 28.55 -15.09
N PRO A 492 -12.21 28.19 -14.87
CA PRO A 492 -13.20 28.15 -15.93
C PRO A 492 -13.32 29.50 -16.62
N TRP A 493 -13.65 29.48 -17.92
CA TRP A 493 -13.74 30.69 -18.77
C TRP A 493 -14.63 31.79 -18.15
N TYR A 494 -15.71 31.42 -17.46
CA TYR A 494 -16.62 32.36 -16.81
C TYR A 494 -16.05 33.03 -15.55
N LEU A 495 -14.94 32.54 -14.97
CA LEU A 495 -14.19 33.16 -13.87
C LEU A 495 -12.96 33.93 -14.35
N SER A 496 -12.73 34.00 -15.67
CA SER A 496 -11.64 34.78 -16.25
C SER A 496 -11.80 36.27 -15.94
N TRP A 497 -10.72 37.03 -15.95
CA TRP A 497 -10.74 38.47 -15.63
C TRP A 497 -11.65 39.25 -16.57
N TRP A 498 -11.75 38.86 -17.84
CA TRP A 498 -12.68 39.43 -18.82
C TRP A 498 -14.15 39.24 -18.44
N CYS A 499 -14.51 38.06 -17.99
CA CYS A 499 -15.87 37.78 -17.54
C CYS A 499 -16.21 38.53 -16.25
N LYS A 500 -15.24 38.67 -15.33
CA LYS A 500 -15.42 39.50 -14.12
C LYS A 500 -15.69 40.97 -14.51
N LEU A 501 -14.95 41.51 -15.48
CA LEU A 501 -15.20 42.88 -16.02
C LEU A 501 -16.59 42.96 -16.63
N PHE A 502 -16.98 41.95 -17.42
CA PHE A 502 -18.33 41.90 -18.01
C PHE A 502 -19.43 41.87 -16.95
N TYR A 503 -19.26 41.08 -15.89
CA TYR A 503 -20.23 41.02 -14.79
C TYR A 503 -20.35 42.38 -14.06
N ILE A 504 -19.25 43.07 -13.82
CA ILE A 504 -19.24 44.40 -13.19
C ILE A 504 -19.95 45.41 -14.12
N THR A 505 -19.66 45.42 -15.44
CA THR A 505 -20.33 46.32 -16.39
C THR A 505 -21.80 46.00 -16.51
N ALA A 506 -22.18 44.75 -16.58
CA ALA A 506 -23.58 44.31 -16.61
C ALA A 506 -24.33 44.75 -15.33
N LEU A 507 -23.70 44.65 -14.16
CA LEU A 507 -24.27 45.13 -12.91
C LEU A 507 -24.45 46.63 -12.90
N ILE A 508 -23.47 47.41 -13.39
CA ILE A 508 -23.56 48.86 -13.49
C ILE A 508 -24.73 49.26 -14.44
N VAL A 509 -24.81 48.63 -15.62
CA VAL A 509 -25.89 48.86 -16.56
C VAL A 509 -27.25 48.51 -15.94
N PHE A 510 -27.33 47.40 -15.24
CA PHE A 510 -28.57 46.99 -14.55
C PHE A 510 -29.00 47.99 -13.47
N VAL A 511 -28.04 48.46 -12.66
CA VAL A 511 -28.32 49.49 -11.64
C VAL A 511 -28.75 50.80 -12.29
N ALA A 512 -28.06 51.23 -13.36
CA ALA A 512 -28.44 52.42 -14.12
C ALA A 512 -29.85 52.30 -14.72
N TRP A 513 -30.20 51.12 -15.25
CA TRP A 513 -31.54 50.82 -15.73
C TRP A 513 -32.59 50.88 -14.63
N LEU A 514 -32.32 50.31 -13.44
CA LEU A 514 -33.21 50.39 -12.28
C LEU A 514 -33.44 51.83 -11.82
N VAL A 515 -32.36 52.64 -11.79
CA VAL A 515 -32.45 54.07 -11.44
C VAL A 515 -33.26 54.83 -12.46
N SER A 516 -33.00 54.63 -13.76
CA SER A 516 -33.79 55.25 -14.83
C SER A 516 -35.26 54.85 -14.79
N TRP A 517 -35.54 53.59 -14.56
CA TRP A 517 -36.90 53.08 -14.40
C TRP A 517 -37.62 53.68 -13.19
N TYR A 518 -36.88 53.86 -12.07
CA TYR A 518 -37.44 54.56 -10.88
C TYR A 518 -37.78 56.00 -11.18
N PHE A 519 -36.89 56.78 -11.84
CA PHE A 519 -37.16 58.16 -12.21
C PHE A 519 -38.32 58.27 -13.21
N LEU A 520 -38.38 57.42 -14.21
CA LEU A 520 -39.47 57.37 -15.15
C LEU A 520 -40.82 57.06 -14.50
N ARG A 521 -40.86 56.15 -13.56
CA ARG A 521 -42.06 55.86 -12.76
C ARG A 521 -42.46 57.04 -11.89
N LYS A 522 -41.50 57.76 -11.35
CA LYS A 522 -41.74 58.94 -10.54
C LYS A 522 -42.31 60.08 -11.39
N GLU A 523 -41.73 60.37 -12.57
CA GLU A 523 -42.25 61.33 -13.52
C GLU A 523 -43.69 61.00 -13.95
N LEU A 524 -43.96 59.75 -14.28
CA LEU A 524 -45.31 59.29 -14.62
C LEU A 524 -46.31 59.52 -13.48
N ALA A 525 -45.92 59.25 -12.26
CA ALA A 525 -46.75 59.44 -11.09
C ALA A 525 -47.01 60.94 -10.83
N ASP A 526 -45.97 61.79 -10.98
CA ASP A 526 -46.08 63.23 -10.83
C ASP A 526 -46.97 63.87 -11.95
N ALA A 527 -46.79 63.37 -13.20
CA ALA A 527 -47.65 63.77 -14.31
C ALA A 527 -49.13 63.36 -14.13
N GLN A 528 -49.38 62.17 -13.62
CA GLN A 528 -50.74 61.71 -13.28
C GLN A 528 -51.37 62.57 -12.19
N LYS A 529 -50.54 62.96 -11.17
CA LYS A 529 -51.01 63.82 -10.07
C LYS A 529 -51.40 65.24 -10.62
N GLN A 530 -50.51 65.83 -11.45
CA GLN A 530 -50.83 67.10 -12.07
C GLN A 530 -52.09 67.03 -12.97
N LYS A 531 -52.26 65.94 -13.73
CA LYS A 531 -53.46 65.73 -14.51
C LYS A 531 -54.73 65.61 -13.66
N ALA A 532 -54.64 64.94 -12.52
CA ALA A 532 -55.76 64.83 -11.57
C ALA A 532 -56.13 66.20 -10.95
N GLU A 533 -55.12 67.00 -10.53
CA GLU A 533 -55.32 68.36 -10.03
C GLU A 533 -55.97 69.28 -11.02
N VAL A 534 -55.52 69.22 -12.31
CA VAL A 534 -56.13 69.98 -13.39
C VAL A 534 -57.58 69.53 -13.64
N LEU A 535 -57.84 68.23 -13.60
CA LEU A 535 -59.20 67.70 -13.79
C LEU A 535 -60.14 68.15 -12.66
N GLU A 536 -59.68 68.17 -11.45
CA GLU A 536 -60.41 68.61 -10.27
C GLU A 536 -60.74 70.13 -10.38
N GLN A 537 -59.76 70.93 -10.81
CA GLN A 537 -60.02 72.39 -11.10
C GLN A 537 -61.04 72.60 -12.19
N VAL A 538 -60.95 71.79 -13.27
CA VAL A 538 -61.95 71.85 -14.32
C VAL A 538 -63.35 71.44 -13.83
N GLN A 539 -63.41 70.40 -13.02
CA GLN A 539 -64.66 69.92 -12.41
C GLN A 539 -65.27 70.98 -11.50
N MET A 540 -64.49 71.62 -10.62
CA MET A 540 -64.95 72.72 -9.78
C MET A 540 -65.47 73.91 -10.61
N ARG A 541 -64.81 74.24 -11.71
CA ARG A 541 -65.29 75.28 -12.62
C ARG A 541 -66.63 74.90 -13.29
N MET A 542 -66.74 73.65 -13.75
CA MET A 542 -67.98 73.13 -14.31
C MET A 542 -69.13 73.15 -13.32
N ASP A 543 -68.89 72.71 -12.09
CA ASP A 543 -69.91 72.75 -11.05
C ASP A 543 -70.30 74.18 -10.65
N PHE A 544 -69.33 75.10 -10.67
CA PHE A 544 -69.62 76.54 -10.50
C PHE A 544 -70.50 77.06 -11.59
N PHE A 545 -70.21 76.79 -12.90
CA PHE A 545 -71.02 77.21 -14.03
C PHE A 545 -72.43 76.56 -14.02
N ASN A 546 -72.50 75.28 -13.62
CA ASN A 546 -73.79 74.59 -13.54
C ASN A 546 -74.69 75.22 -12.46
N ARG A 547 -74.14 75.49 -11.26
CA ARG A 547 -74.89 76.22 -10.20
C ARG A 547 -75.29 77.61 -10.65
N LEU A 548 -74.39 78.36 -11.25
CA LEU A 548 -74.70 79.70 -11.82
C LEU A 548 -75.83 79.62 -12.81
N THR A 549 -75.83 78.62 -13.70
CA THR A 549 -76.85 78.42 -14.69
C THR A 549 -78.21 78.05 -14.10
N GLU A 550 -78.21 77.20 -13.07
CA GLU A 550 -79.46 76.84 -12.35
C GLU A 550 -80.03 78.00 -11.58
N ASP A 551 -79.18 78.75 -10.83
CA ASP A 551 -79.57 79.90 -10.08
C ASP A 551 -80.11 81.01 -10.98
N LEU A 552 -79.46 81.21 -12.20
CA LEU A 552 -79.98 82.15 -13.17
C LEU A 552 -81.28 81.69 -13.82
N LYS A 553 -81.45 80.41 -14.10
CA LYS A 553 -82.77 79.91 -14.58
C LYS A 553 -83.88 80.08 -13.57
N ALA A 554 -83.59 79.86 -12.28
CA ALA A 554 -84.51 80.03 -11.21
C ALA A 554 -84.93 81.52 -11.09
N ALA A 555 -83.98 82.43 -11.11
CA ALA A 555 -84.25 83.90 -11.02
C ALA A 555 -85.02 84.45 -12.26
N VAL A 556 -84.77 83.94 -13.45
CA VAL A 556 -85.50 84.29 -14.72
C VAL A 556 -86.93 83.76 -14.68
N ALA A 557 -87.15 82.57 -14.09
CA ALA A 557 -88.51 82.00 -13.95
C ALA A 557 -89.44 82.82 -12.96
N HIS A 558 -88.87 83.57 -12.01
CA HIS A 558 -89.63 84.45 -11.08
C HIS A 558 -89.87 85.85 -11.54
N HIS A 559 -89.50 86.21 -12.80
CA HIS A 559 -89.76 87.54 -13.41
C HIS A 559 -89.27 88.73 -12.57
N SER A 560 -88.28 88.58 -11.69
CA SER A 560 -87.72 89.67 -10.91
C SER A 560 -86.34 90.09 -11.48
N PHE A 561 -86.36 91.22 -12.14
CA PHE A 561 -85.14 91.81 -12.74
C PHE A 561 -84.11 92.20 -11.67
N ASP A 562 -84.57 92.48 -10.45
CA ASP A 562 -83.69 92.84 -9.32
C ASP A 562 -82.93 91.60 -8.78
N GLU A 563 -83.52 90.37 -8.73
CA GLU A 563 -82.88 89.14 -8.29
C GLU A 563 -81.77 88.65 -9.30
N VAL A 564 -82.02 88.80 -10.61
CA VAL A 564 -81.02 88.51 -11.65
C VAL A 564 -79.78 89.39 -11.51
N THR A 565 -80.01 90.69 -11.22
CA THR A 565 -78.94 91.66 -11.00
C THR A 565 -78.19 91.40 -9.67
N ALA A 566 -78.83 91.03 -8.63
CA ALA A 566 -78.22 90.68 -7.36
C ALA A 566 -77.39 89.37 -7.42
N LEU A 567 -77.87 88.36 -8.17
CA LEU A 567 -77.16 87.14 -8.45
C LEU A 567 -75.91 87.39 -9.28
N MET A 568 -76.01 88.19 -10.36
CA MET A 568 -74.83 88.55 -11.14
C MET A 568 -73.79 89.30 -10.33
N VAL A 569 -74.17 90.22 -9.44
CA VAL A 569 -73.22 90.92 -8.60
C VAL A 569 -72.59 89.97 -7.54
N ARG A 570 -73.34 88.99 -7.05
CA ARG A 570 -72.86 88.01 -6.09
C ARG A 570 -71.78 87.06 -6.74
N TYR A 571 -72.05 86.66 -7.95
CA TYR A 571 -71.12 85.76 -8.64
C TYR A 571 -69.89 86.48 -9.31
N LEU A 572 -70.07 87.81 -9.69
CA LEU A 572 -68.94 88.62 -10.21
C LEU A 572 -68.03 89.16 -9.13
N ASN A 573 -68.51 89.20 -7.81
CA ASN A 573 -67.69 89.63 -6.67
C ASN A 573 -66.90 88.48 -5.99
N VAL A 574 -66.92 87.25 -6.51
CA VAL A 574 -66.00 86.19 -6.02
C VAL A 574 -64.60 86.52 -6.50
N LYS A 575 -63.74 86.86 -5.55
CA LYS A 575 -62.28 87.13 -5.76
C LYS A 575 -61.66 86.16 -6.76
N LYS A 576 -60.89 86.64 -7.70
CA LYS A 576 -59.98 85.86 -8.56
C LYS A 576 -59.08 85.01 -7.68
N PRO A 577 -58.91 83.68 -7.95
CA PRO A 577 -57.88 82.89 -7.29
C PRO A 577 -56.50 83.49 -7.59
N GLU A 578 -55.63 83.59 -6.59
CA GLU A 578 -54.21 84.00 -6.73
C GLU A 578 -53.49 83.12 -7.73
N GLU A 579 -52.77 83.67 -8.68
CA GLU A 579 -51.86 82.94 -9.59
C GLU A 579 -50.70 82.33 -8.75
N PRO A 580 -50.37 81.07 -8.98
CA PRO A 580 -49.22 80.50 -8.31
C PRO A 580 -47.91 81.13 -8.82
N SER A 581 -47.08 81.62 -7.92
CA SER A 581 -45.78 82.24 -8.17
C SER A 581 -44.87 81.26 -8.92
N ALA A 582 -44.30 81.71 -10.02
CA ALA A 582 -43.33 81.02 -10.84
C ALA A 582 -42.08 80.73 -9.98
N VAL A 583 -41.86 79.45 -9.68
CA VAL A 583 -40.59 78.96 -9.11
C VAL A 583 -39.59 78.94 -10.27
N ALA A 584 -38.58 79.75 -10.16
CA ALA A 584 -37.46 79.88 -11.08
C ALA A 584 -36.72 78.57 -11.25
N THR A 585 -36.68 78.07 -12.49
CA THR A 585 -35.76 77.02 -12.94
C THR A 585 -34.38 77.62 -13.06
N GLY A 586 -33.56 77.33 -12.00
CA GLY A 586 -32.15 77.56 -12.10
C GLY A 586 -31.42 76.37 -12.73
N LEU A 587 -31.22 76.37 -13.98
CA LEU A 587 -30.24 75.59 -14.71
C LEU A 587 -28.91 76.32 -14.59
N SER A 588 -28.03 75.84 -13.73
CA SER A 588 -26.61 76.19 -13.83
C SER A 588 -25.90 75.02 -14.56
N ALA A 589 -25.46 75.32 -15.77
CA ALA A 589 -24.44 74.56 -16.48
C ALA A 589 -23.06 74.86 -15.94
N SER A 590 -22.24 73.86 -15.85
CA SER A 590 -20.80 73.85 -16.14
C SER A 590 -19.94 73.13 -15.11
N PRO A 591 -18.79 72.59 -15.50
CA PRO A 591 -18.29 72.07 -16.78
C PRO A 591 -18.03 70.55 -16.71
#